data_7123df3dc43616fc571b449c5305a084
#
_entry.id   7123df3dc43616fc571b449c5305a084
#
_cell.length_a   1.000
_cell.length_b   1.000
_cell.length_c   1.000
_cell.angle_alpha   90.00
_cell.angle_beta   90.00
_cell.angle_gamma   90.00
#
_symmetry.space_group_name_H-M   'P 1'
#
loop_
_entity.id
_entity.type
_entity.pdbx_description
1 polymer ?
#
loop_
_entity_poly.entity_id
_entity_poly.type
_entity_poly.pdbx_seq_one_letter_code
_entity_poly.pdbx_strand_id
1 'polypeptide(L)'
;TELLSNGRYEELIAQLKPQYDYIILDTAPLMLVTDTFLFADMADATIYVTRSGYTEKELIAFANKNIDQKKIKNVGFVLNDVAKDYFGYGNKYGYGYGAKEKGFFERLRERF
;
A
#
# COMPACT_ATOMS: atom_id res chain seq x y z
N THR A 1 6.86 14.65 -15.78
CA THR A 1 7.87 14.95 -14.74
C THR A 1 7.81 16.42 -14.32
N GLU A 2 7.75 17.39 -15.23
CA GLU A 2 7.69 18.83 -14.91
C GLU A 2 6.41 19.26 -14.17
N LEU A 3 5.28 18.59 -14.39
CA LEU A 3 4.01 18.88 -13.70
C LEU A 3 4.03 18.48 -12.23
N LEU A 4 4.89 17.52 -11.85
CA LEU A 4 5.01 16.98 -10.50
C LEU A 4 5.95 17.82 -9.62
N SER A 5 6.92 18.49 -10.24
CA SER A 5 7.96 19.26 -9.51
C SER A 5 7.53 20.68 -9.11
N ASN A 6 6.34 21.15 -9.49
CA ASN A 6 5.90 22.54 -9.33
C ASN A 6 5.04 22.82 -8.09
N GLY A 7 5.06 21.96 -7.06
CA GLY A 7 4.27 22.16 -5.83
C GLY A 7 2.76 22.01 -6.02
N ARG A 8 2.29 21.68 -7.21
CA ARG A 8 0.85 21.55 -7.51
C ARG A 8 0.20 20.35 -6.83
N TYR A 9 0.96 19.29 -6.57
CA TYR A 9 0.46 18.13 -5.87
C TYR A 9 0.26 18.40 -4.39
N GLU A 10 1.18 19.10 -3.77
CA GLU A 10 1.06 19.54 -2.39
C GLU A 10 -0.16 20.45 -2.21
N GLU A 11 -0.38 21.38 -3.14
CA GLU A 11 -1.56 22.22 -3.14
C GLU A 11 -2.85 21.41 -3.29
N LEU A 12 -2.88 20.43 -4.22
CA LEU A 12 -4.02 19.57 -4.42
C LEU A 12 -4.33 18.75 -3.16
N ILE A 13 -3.31 18.12 -2.56
CA ILE A 13 -3.49 17.35 -1.33
C ILE A 13 -3.98 18.25 -0.19
N ALA A 14 -3.43 19.45 -0.06
CA ALA A 14 -3.88 20.44 0.93
C ALA A 14 -5.35 20.84 0.76
N GLN A 15 -5.83 20.95 -0.47
CA GLN A 15 -7.23 21.23 -0.78
C GLN A 15 -8.16 20.04 -0.51
N LEU A 16 -7.66 18.80 -0.68
CA LEU A 16 -8.46 17.60 -0.47
C LEU A 16 -8.54 17.17 1.01
N LYS A 17 -7.49 17.42 1.80
CA LYS A 17 -7.44 17.04 3.22
C LYS A 17 -8.67 17.45 4.04
N PRO A 18 -9.25 18.64 3.92
CA PRO A 18 -10.44 19.01 4.69
C PRO A 18 -11.74 18.38 4.16
N GLN A 19 -11.72 17.77 2.98
CA GLN A 19 -12.90 17.25 2.30
C GLN A 19 -13.03 15.71 2.42
N TYR A 20 -11.91 15.01 2.69
CA TYR A 20 -11.87 13.55 2.69
C TYR A 20 -11.14 13.03 3.92
N ASP A 21 -11.66 11.94 4.48
CA ASP A 21 -11.02 11.22 5.59
C ASP A 21 -9.77 10.46 5.14
N TYR A 22 -9.77 9.98 3.89
CA TYR A 22 -8.68 9.24 3.27
C TYR A 22 -8.41 9.76 1.86
N ILE A 23 -7.15 9.94 1.54
CA ILE A 23 -6.66 10.25 0.19
C ILE A 23 -5.72 9.13 -0.22
N ILE A 24 -6.04 8.44 -1.31
CA ILE A 24 -5.24 7.33 -1.82
C ILE A 24 -4.50 7.80 -3.05
N LEU A 25 -3.15 7.72 -3.00
CA LEU A 25 -2.28 8.00 -4.13
C LEU A 25 -1.90 6.67 -4.80
N ASP A 26 -2.43 6.43 -5.99
CA ASP A 26 -2.03 5.29 -6.81
C ASP A 26 -0.82 5.70 -7.67
N THR A 27 0.26 4.95 -7.58
CA THR A 27 1.55 5.29 -8.18
C THR A 27 2.12 4.14 -9.00
N ALA A 28 2.99 4.50 -9.94
CA ALA A 28 3.78 3.51 -10.66
C ALA A 28 4.74 2.75 -9.71
N PRO A 29 5.24 1.57 -10.14
CA PRO A 29 6.20 0.80 -9.35
C PRO A 29 7.42 1.62 -8.94
N LEU A 30 7.80 1.53 -7.67
CA LEU A 30 8.85 2.34 -7.03
C LEU A 30 10.20 2.31 -7.77
N MET A 31 10.53 1.20 -8.40
CA MET A 31 11.82 1.03 -9.07
C MET A 31 11.86 1.65 -10.47
N LEU A 32 10.70 1.92 -11.06
CA LEU A 32 10.62 2.39 -12.46
C LEU A 32 10.55 3.91 -12.57
N VAL A 33 10.09 4.60 -11.52
CA VAL A 33 9.82 6.05 -11.58
C VAL A 33 10.28 6.73 -10.31
N THR A 34 11.21 7.67 -10.44
CA THR A 34 11.72 8.49 -9.34
C THR A 34 10.67 9.38 -8.70
N ASP A 35 9.63 9.72 -9.44
CA ASP A 35 8.53 10.58 -8.98
C ASP A 35 7.73 9.96 -7.83
N THR A 36 7.72 8.63 -7.70
CA THR A 36 7.08 7.91 -6.60
C THR A 36 7.64 8.32 -5.24
N PHE A 37 8.92 8.70 -5.16
CA PHE A 37 9.52 9.17 -3.91
C PHE A 37 9.00 10.55 -3.48
N LEU A 38 8.59 11.39 -4.44
CA LEU A 38 7.96 12.68 -4.13
C LEU A 38 6.62 12.50 -3.42
N PHE A 39 5.86 11.48 -3.83
CA PHE A 39 4.59 11.14 -3.18
C PHE A 39 4.79 10.53 -1.79
N ALA A 40 5.87 9.76 -1.60
CA ALA A 40 6.16 9.11 -0.33
C ALA A 40 6.37 10.11 0.81
N ASP A 41 6.90 11.30 0.53
CA ASP A 41 7.08 12.35 1.52
C ASP A 41 5.74 13.00 1.94
N MET A 42 4.76 13.01 1.06
CA MET A 42 3.42 13.58 1.33
C MET A 42 2.48 12.60 2.01
N ALA A 43 2.78 11.29 1.93
CA ALA A 43 1.94 10.25 2.48
C ALA A 43 2.20 10.01 3.97
N ASP A 44 1.14 9.83 4.74
CA ASP A 44 1.22 9.46 6.15
C ASP A 44 1.63 7.99 6.34
N ALA A 45 1.25 7.13 5.38
CA ALA A 45 1.63 5.72 5.32
C ALA A 45 1.75 5.24 3.86
N THR A 46 2.58 4.25 3.64
CA THR A 46 2.80 3.64 2.32
C THR A 46 2.43 2.17 2.36
N ILE A 47 1.63 1.72 1.40
CA ILE A 47 1.34 0.31 1.18
C ILE A 47 2.18 -0.17 0.00
N TYR A 48 3.11 -1.08 0.25
CA TYR A 48 3.93 -1.70 -0.78
C TYR A 48 3.30 -3.03 -1.20
N VAL A 49 2.70 -3.06 -2.38
CA VAL A 49 2.00 -4.24 -2.88
C VAL A 49 2.98 -5.15 -3.60
N THR A 50 3.06 -6.40 -3.15
CA THR A 50 3.82 -7.47 -3.78
C THR A 50 2.87 -8.56 -4.29
N ARG A 51 3.28 -9.30 -5.31
CA ARG A 51 2.49 -10.40 -5.88
C ARG A 51 3.19 -11.72 -5.65
N SER A 52 2.44 -12.68 -5.09
CA SER A 52 2.93 -14.03 -4.81
C SER A 52 3.38 -14.72 -6.10
N GLY A 53 4.57 -15.32 -6.08
CA GLY A 53 5.13 -16.04 -7.23
C GLY A 53 5.55 -15.17 -8.42
N TYR A 54 5.43 -13.83 -8.30
CA TYR A 54 5.74 -12.90 -9.39
C TYR A 54 6.75 -11.81 -8.99
N THR A 55 6.57 -11.18 -7.80
CA THR A 55 7.47 -10.12 -7.37
C THR A 55 8.85 -10.69 -7.01
N GLU A 56 9.86 -10.21 -7.69
CA GLU A 56 11.25 -10.62 -7.49
C GLU A 56 11.79 -10.16 -6.14
N LYS A 57 12.68 -10.95 -5.53
CA LYS A 57 13.27 -10.66 -4.21
C LYS A 57 14.10 -9.37 -4.23
N GLU A 58 14.69 -9.06 -5.35
CA GLU A 58 15.48 -7.85 -5.61
C GLU A 58 14.65 -6.57 -5.45
N LEU A 59 13.38 -6.61 -5.86
CA LEU A 59 12.44 -5.49 -5.69
C LEU A 59 12.11 -5.26 -4.21
N ILE A 60 11.98 -6.33 -3.44
CA ILE A 60 11.75 -6.24 -1.99
C ILE A 60 13.01 -5.72 -1.30
N ALA A 61 14.20 -6.18 -1.70
CA ALA A 61 15.46 -5.68 -1.18
C ALA A 61 15.66 -4.19 -1.49
N PHE A 62 15.29 -3.75 -2.68
CA PHE A 62 15.30 -2.35 -3.07
C PHE A 62 14.36 -1.50 -2.20
N ALA A 63 13.13 -1.99 -1.96
CA ALA A 63 12.18 -1.32 -1.08
C ALA A 63 12.74 -1.19 0.34
N ASN A 64 13.27 -2.27 0.93
CA ASN A 64 13.88 -2.25 2.26
C ASN A 64 15.01 -1.25 2.37
N LYS A 65 15.91 -1.19 1.37
CA LYS A 65 17.00 -0.21 1.33
C LYS A 65 16.48 1.23 1.38
N ASN A 66 15.38 1.53 0.67
CA ASN A 66 14.80 2.87 0.68
C ASN A 66 14.07 3.18 1.98
N ILE A 67 13.50 2.18 2.65
CA ILE A 67 12.93 2.29 4.01
C ILE A 67 14.05 2.62 5.00
N ASP A 68 15.15 1.87 4.99
CA ASP A 68 16.30 2.07 5.87
C ASP A 68 16.92 3.46 5.69
N GLN A 69 16.94 3.95 4.45
CA GLN A 69 17.37 5.30 4.11
C GLN A 69 16.35 6.40 4.44
N LYS A 70 15.22 6.05 5.03
CA LYS A 70 14.11 6.95 5.39
C LYS A 70 13.52 7.72 4.20
N LYS A 71 13.68 7.20 2.99
CA LYS A 71 13.06 7.76 1.77
C LYS A 71 11.58 7.42 1.67
N ILE A 72 11.16 6.35 2.34
CA ILE A 72 9.77 5.92 2.43
C ILE A 72 9.48 5.65 3.92
N LYS A 73 8.37 6.17 4.42
CA LYS A 73 8.01 6.11 5.84
C LYS A 73 6.75 5.27 6.04
N ASN A 74 6.61 4.68 7.23
CA ASN A 74 5.41 3.96 7.65
C ASN A 74 4.95 2.94 6.62
N VAL A 75 5.85 2.04 6.21
CA VAL A 75 5.61 1.08 5.12
C VAL A 75 5.00 -0.19 5.67
N GLY A 76 3.85 -0.57 5.10
CA GLY A 76 3.26 -1.90 5.24
C GLY A 76 3.35 -2.68 3.94
N PHE A 77 3.72 -3.97 4.00
CA PHE A 77 3.72 -4.84 2.84
C PHE A 77 2.39 -5.59 2.73
N VAL A 78 1.86 -5.66 1.51
CA VAL A 78 0.70 -6.48 1.17
C VAL A 78 1.13 -7.53 0.15
N LEU A 79 0.91 -8.79 0.46
CA LEU A 79 1.11 -9.89 -0.47
C LEU A 79 -0.22 -10.19 -1.17
N ASN A 80 -0.30 -9.87 -2.45
CA ASN A 80 -1.46 -10.11 -3.29
C ASN A 80 -1.33 -11.44 -4.06
N ASP A 81 -2.43 -11.92 -4.62
CA ASP A 81 -2.48 -13.10 -5.49
C ASP A 81 -1.94 -14.37 -4.82
N VAL A 82 -2.24 -14.55 -3.54
CA VAL A 82 -1.86 -15.78 -2.80
C VAL A 82 -2.85 -16.89 -3.12
N ALA A 83 -2.35 -18.04 -3.59
CA ALA A 83 -3.17 -19.19 -3.89
C ALA A 83 -3.93 -19.66 -2.63
N LYS A 84 -5.22 -20.02 -2.78
CA LYS A 84 -6.08 -20.46 -1.68
C LYS A 84 -5.50 -21.66 -0.92
N ASP A 85 -4.77 -22.52 -1.60
CA ASP A 85 -4.16 -23.72 -1.03
C ASP A 85 -3.06 -23.38 0.01
N TYR A 86 -2.47 -22.20 -0.07
CA TYR A 86 -1.49 -21.72 0.92
C TYR A 86 -2.11 -21.51 2.31
N PHE A 87 -3.40 -21.18 2.37
CA PHE A 87 -4.13 -21.01 3.63
C PHE A 87 -4.64 -22.33 4.23
N GLY A 88 -4.55 -23.46 3.50
CA GLY A 88 -4.94 -24.79 3.96
C GLY A 88 -4.09 -25.34 5.11
N TYR A 89 -2.88 -24.87 5.29
CA TYR A 89 -2.01 -25.25 6.39
C TYR A 89 -2.40 -24.60 7.73
N GLY A 90 -3.05 -23.46 7.72
CA GLY A 90 -3.53 -22.76 8.92
C GLY A 90 -4.75 -23.40 9.57
N ASN A 91 -5.55 -24.18 8.81
CA ASN A 91 -6.73 -24.87 9.32
C ASN A 91 -6.42 -26.14 10.14
N LYS A 92 -5.18 -26.62 10.17
CA LYS A 92 -4.77 -27.78 11.00
C LYS A 92 -4.52 -27.42 12.47
N TYR A 93 -4.28 -26.17 12.78
CA TYR A 93 -4.20 -25.69 14.16
C TYR A 93 -5.49 -24.92 14.46
N GLY A 94 -6.51 -25.68 14.82
CA GLY A 94 -7.84 -25.16 15.11
C GLY A 94 -7.87 -24.12 16.22
N TYR A 95 -7.78 -22.86 15.84
CA TYR A 95 -8.38 -21.77 16.57
C TYR A 95 -9.63 -21.34 15.79
N GLY A 96 -10.69 -22.08 16.06
CA GLY A 96 -12.01 -21.71 15.63
C GLY A 96 -12.45 -20.44 16.36
N TYR A 97 -12.39 -19.31 15.71
CA TYR A 97 -13.24 -18.18 15.99
C TYR A 97 -14.30 -18.13 14.89
N GLY A 98 -15.42 -18.79 15.19
CA GLY A 98 -16.64 -18.66 14.40
C GLY A 98 -17.25 -17.27 14.63
N ALA A 99 -16.90 -16.35 13.78
CA ALA A 99 -17.73 -15.23 13.39
C ALA A 99 -17.41 -14.96 11.93
N LYS A 100 -18.41 -15.01 11.06
CA LYS A 100 -18.30 -14.45 9.70
C LYS A 100 -18.05 -12.95 9.87
N GLU A 101 -16.79 -12.54 9.94
CA GLU A 101 -16.46 -11.13 9.84
C GLU A 101 -16.88 -10.65 8.45
N LYS A 102 -17.74 -9.64 8.43
CA LYS A 102 -18.08 -8.93 7.20
C LYS A 102 -16.81 -8.49 6.51
N GLY A 103 -16.67 -8.80 5.23
CA GLY A 103 -15.49 -8.45 4.45
C GLY A 103 -15.22 -6.94 4.50
N PHE A 104 -13.97 -6.55 4.35
CA PHE A 104 -13.54 -5.14 4.36
C PHE A 104 -14.42 -4.25 3.44
N PHE A 105 -14.77 -4.75 2.26
CA PHE A 105 -15.63 -4.04 1.30
C PHE A 105 -17.11 -3.97 1.74
N GLU A 106 -17.62 -4.92 2.52
CA GLU A 106 -18.97 -4.82 3.09
C GLU A 106 -19.02 -3.75 4.19
N ARG A 107 -17.97 -3.63 5.00
CA ARG A 107 -17.84 -2.57 6.01
C ARG A 107 -17.70 -1.17 5.41
N LEU A 108 -17.04 -1.04 4.28
CA LEU A 108 -16.95 0.23 3.54
C LEU A 108 -18.33 0.62 2.97
N ARG A 109 -19.09 -0.34 2.45
CA ARG A 109 -20.38 -0.08 1.82
C ARG A 109 -21.49 0.33 2.80
N GLU A 110 -21.38 -0.04 4.08
CA GLU A 110 -22.33 0.35 5.13
C GLU A 110 -22.05 1.75 5.71
N ARG A 111 -20.93 2.38 5.30
CA ARG A 111 -20.52 3.72 5.77
C ARG A 111 -20.85 4.86 4.80
N PHE A 112 -21.34 4.50 3.63
CA PHE A 112 -21.83 5.40 2.59
C PHE A 112 -23.28 5.03 2.21
#